data_2c8bd3743c1adee8b6d79a48a85d877d
#
_entry.id   2c8bd3743c1adee8b6d79a48a85d877d
#
_cell.length_a   1.000
_cell.length_b   1.000
_cell.length_c   1.000
_cell.angle_alpha   90.00
_cell.angle_beta   90.00
_cell.angle_gamma   90.00
#
_symmetry.space_group_name_H-M   'P 1'
#
loop_
_entity.id
_entity.type
_entity.pdbx_description
1 polymer ?
#
loop_
_entity_poly.entity_id
_entity_poly.type
_entity_poly.pdbx_seq_one_letter_code
_entity_poly.pdbx_strand_id
1 'polypeptide(L)'
;MKLSLSPPPYADAPVVVLISGLGGSGSYWLPQLAVLEQEYQVVCYDQRGTGNNPDTLAEDYSIAQMAAELRQALVAAGIEHYAVVGHALGALVGMQLALDYPASVTVLISVNGWLRINAHTRRCFQVRERLLYSGGAQAWVEAQPLFLYPADWMAARAPRLEAEDALALAHFQGKNNLLRRLNALKRADFSHHADRIRCPVQIICASDDLLVPSACSSELHAALPDSQKMVMPYGGHACNVTDPETFNALLLNGLASLLHHREAAL
;
A
#
# COMPACT_ATOMS: atom_id res chain seq x y z
N MET A 1 -17.44 5.96 1.54
CA MET A 1 -16.59 4.77 1.63
C MET A 1 -16.64 4.23 3.06
N LYS A 2 -16.82 2.92 3.23
CA LYS A 2 -16.86 2.27 4.55
C LYS A 2 -15.41 2.03 5.03
N LEU A 3 -15.14 2.39 6.27
CA LEU A 3 -13.90 2.10 6.98
C LEU A 3 -14.18 1.01 8.02
N SER A 4 -13.17 0.18 8.31
CA SER A 4 -13.14 -0.75 9.43
C SER A 4 -12.15 -0.20 10.46
N LEU A 5 -12.63 0.11 11.65
CA LEU A 5 -11.83 0.68 12.74
C LEU A 5 -11.70 -0.36 13.85
N SER A 6 -10.47 -0.59 14.33
CA SER A 6 -10.28 -1.29 15.59
C SER A 6 -10.68 -0.38 16.77
N PRO A 7 -11.07 -0.94 17.92
CA PRO A 7 -11.15 -0.14 19.13
C PRO A 7 -9.75 0.43 19.45
N PRO A 8 -9.66 1.67 19.98
CA PRO A 8 -8.38 2.19 20.42
C PRO A 8 -7.90 1.38 21.64
N PRO A 9 -6.61 0.98 21.70
CA PRO A 9 -6.07 0.19 22.81
C PRO A 9 -6.03 1.00 24.14
N TYR A 10 -5.94 2.31 24.07
CA TYR A 10 -6.02 3.25 25.20
C TYR A 10 -6.56 4.59 24.72
N ALA A 11 -6.92 5.47 25.68
CA ALA A 11 -7.38 6.83 25.35
C ALA A 11 -6.28 7.57 24.57
N ASP A 12 -6.67 8.27 23.51
CA ASP A 12 -5.77 9.05 22.64
C ASP A 12 -4.69 8.22 21.90
N ALA A 13 -4.92 6.91 21.72
CA ALA A 13 -4.04 6.06 20.92
C ALA A 13 -3.90 6.63 19.50
N PRO A 14 -2.67 6.73 18.97
CA PRO A 14 -2.47 7.23 17.61
C PRO A 14 -3.19 6.37 16.57
N VAL A 15 -3.73 7.02 15.53
CA VAL A 15 -4.43 6.33 14.44
C VAL A 15 -3.47 5.95 13.34
N VAL A 16 -3.52 4.69 12.91
CA VAL A 16 -2.77 4.16 11.75
C VAL A 16 -3.73 3.73 10.66
N VAL A 17 -3.60 4.32 9.49
CA VAL A 17 -4.40 4.02 8.29
C VAL A 17 -3.62 3.11 7.36
N LEU A 18 -4.14 1.92 7.06
CA LEU A 18 -3.52 0.92 6.20
C LEU A 18 -4.10 0.99 4.79
N ILE A 19 -3.25 1.25 3.80
CA ILE A 19 -3.64 1.40 2.39
C ILE A 19 -3.00 0.29 1.57
N SER A 20 -3.82 -0.63 1.06
CA SER A 20 -3.36 -1.76 0.25
C SER A 20 -2.93 -1.35 -1.16
N GLY A 21 -2.28 -2.27 -1.88
CA GLY A 21 -1.86 -2.09 -3.28
C GLY A 21 -3.00 -2.17 -4.29
N LEU A 22 -2.67 -2.55 -5.53
CA LEU A 22 -3.59 -2.58 -6.68
C LEU A 22 -4.80 -3.52 -6.48
N GLY A 23 -4.67 -4.55 -5.66
CA GLY A 23 -5.77 -5.46 -5.30
C GLY A 23 -6.92 -4.78 -4.56
N GLY A 24 -6.62 -3.75 -3.81
CA GLY A 24 -7.60 -2.87 -3.15
C GLY A 24 -8.23 -3.41 -1.88
N SER A 25 -7.95 -4.64 -1.45
CA SER A 25 -8.55 -5.23 -0.26
C SER A 25 -7.83 -4.84 1.03
N GLY A 26 -8.58 -4.46 2.05
CA GLY A 26 -8.08 -4.22 3.41
C GLY A 26 -7.54 -5.49 4.08
N SER A 27 -8.02 -6.66 3.70
CA SER A 27 -7.54 -7.95 4.23
C SER A 27 -6.07 -8.26 3.90
N TYR A 28 -5.47 -7.52 2.96
CA TYR A 28 -4.04 -7.60 2.67
C TYR A 28 -3.17 -7.39 3.92
N TRP A 29 -3.65 -6.63 4.89
CA TRP A 29 -2.93 -6.26 6.10
C TRP A 29 -3.18 -7.19 7.30
N LEU A 30 -3.91 -8.30 7.11
CA LEU A 30 -4.19 -9.26 8.19
C LEU A 30 -2.95 -9.67 9.02
N PRO A 31 -1.75 -9.91 8.41
CA PRO A 31 -0.57 -10.29 9.19
C PRO A 31 -0.03 -9.18 10.12
N GLN A 32 -0.47 -7.92 9.93
CA GLN A 32 -0.03 -6.77 10.71
C GLN A 32 -1.02 -6.36 11.80
N LEU A 33 -2.30 -6.74 11.68
CA LEU A 33 -3.36 -6.22 12.56
C LEU A 33 -3.09 -6.51 14.03
N ALA A 34 -2.79 -7.77 14.37
CA ALA A 34 -2.63 -8.19 15.77
C ALA A 34 -1.52 -7.45 16.52
N VAL A 35 -0.45 -7.05 15.83
CA VAL A 35 0.65 -6.31 16.46
C VAL A 35 0.40 -4.82 16.47
N LEU A 36 -0.27 -4.26 15.45
CA LEU A 36 -0.59 -2.84 15.40
C LEU A 36 -1.68 -2.47 16.41
N GLU A 37 -2.69 -3.30 16.57
CA GLU A 37 -3.83 -3.05 17.47
C GLU A 37 -3.46 -3.03 18.96
N GLN A 38 -2.25 -3.46 19.32
CA GLN A 38 -1.73 -3.35 20.68
C GLN A 38 -1.37 -1.91 21.08
N GLU A 39 -0.95 -1.10 20.11
CA GLU A 39 -0.41 0.25 20.34
C GLU A 39 -1.19 1.35 19.61
N TYR A 40 -1.97 1.00 18.57
CA TYR A 40 -2.61 1.95 17.67
C TYR A 40 -4.08 1.65 17.47
N GLN A 41 -4.87 2.68 17.22
CA GLN A 41 -6.17 2.49 16.58
C GLN A 41 -5.93 2.27 15.09
N VAL A 42 -6.30 1.11 14.57
CA VAL A 42 -6.05 0.72 13.17
C VAL A 42 -7.28 0.99 12.32
N VAL A 43 -7.07 1.63 11.18
CA VAL A 43 -8.08 1.83 10.13
C VAL A 43 -7.71 1.03 8.91
N CYS A 44 -8.56 0.08 8.53
CA CYS A 44 -8.50 -0.67 7.28
C CYS A 44 -9.71 -0.36 6.42
N TYR A 45 -9.60 -0.55 5.12
CA TYR A 45 -10.72 -0.41 4.20
C TYR A 45 -10.45 -1.13 2.88
N ASP A 46 -11.53 -1.50 2.21
CA ASP A 46 -11.47 -1.87 0.81
C ASP A 46 -11.52 -0.59 -0.03
N GLN A 47 -10.64 -0.45 -1.00
CA GLN A 47 -10.64 0.72 -1.89
C GLN A 47 -11.94 0.75 -2.71
N ARG A 48 -12.41 1.95 -3.07
CA ARG A 48 -13.62 2.12 -3.89
C ARG A 48 -13.57 1.24 -5.13
N GLY A 49 -14.63 0.52 -5.40
CA GLY A 49 -14.72 -0.46 -6.49
C GLY A 49 -14.23 -1.87 -6.13
N THR A 50 -13.95 -2.14 -4.83
CA THR A 50 -13.61 -3.49 -4.33
C THR A 50 -14.40 -3.83 -3.07
N GLY A 51 -14.58 -5.11 -2.82
CA GLY A 51 -15.09 -5.70 -1.57
C GLY A 51 -16.30 -4.97 -0.98
N ASN A 52 -16.14 -4.43 0.22
CA ASN A 52 -17.20 -3.73 0.97
C ASN A 52 -17.51 -2.31 0.46
N ASN A 53 -16.76 -1.81 -0.52
CA ASN A 53 -16.97 -0.52 -1.18
C ASN A 53 -17.20 -0.70 -2.69
N PRO A 54 -18.21 -1.50 -3.11
CA PRO A 54 -18.49 -1.78 -4.50
C PRO A 54 -18.92 -0.47 -5.22
N ASP A 55 -18.32 -0.22 -6.37
CA ASP A 55 -18.65 0.92 -7.23
C ASP A 55 -18.04 0.72 -8.62
N THR A 56 -18.43 1.57 -9.56
CA THR A 56 -17.78 1.70 -10.87
C THR A 56 -16.90 2.93 -10.86
N LEU A 57 -15.59 2.74 -11.00
CA LEU A 57 -14.64 3.84 -11.03
C LEU A 57 -14.81 4.66 -12.30
N ALA A 58 -14.51 5.97 -12.25
CA ALA A 58 -14.50 6.84 -13.43
C ALA A 58 -13.33 6.49 -14.38
N GLU A 59 -13.43 6.84 -15.65
CA GLU A 59 -12.37 6.55 -16.63
C GLU A 59 -11.06 7.29 -16.34
N ASP A 60 -11.17 8.50 -15.81
CA ASP A 60 -10.08 9.37 -15.40
C ASP A 60 -9.63 9.18 -13.95
N TYR A 61 -10.10 8.10 -13.29
CA TYR A 61 -9.78 7.81 -11.89
C TYR A 61 -8.28 7.93 -11.61
N SER A 62 -7.92 8.61 -10.52
CA SER A 62 -6.55 9.04 -10.23
C SER A 62 -6.14 8.78 -8.77
N ILE A 63 -4.84 8.84 -8.49
CA ILE A 63 -4.30 8.77 -7.13
C ILE A 63 -4.84 9.91 -6.27
N ALA A 64 -4.98 11.12 -6.83
CA ALA A 64 -5.54 12.26 -6.12
C ALA A 64 -7.01 12.04 -5.70
N GLN A 65 -7.83 11.43 -6.57
CA GLN A 65 -9.21 11.06 -6.22
C GLN A 65 -9.24 9.99 -5.12
N MET A 66 -8.36 8.98 -5.19
CA MET A 66 -8.26 7.96 -4.14
C MET A 66 -7.90 8.58 -2.78
N ALA A 67 -6.94 9.51 -2.76
CA ALA A 67 -6.54 10.24 -1.56
C ALA A 67 -7.68 11.11 -1.00
N ALA A 68 -8.37 11.86 -1.86
CA ALA A 68 -9.49 12.71 -1.45
C ALA A 68 -10.67 11.90 -0.88
N GLU A 69 -11.02 10.77 -1.52
CA GLU A 69 -12.07 9.86 -1.05
C GLU A 69 -11.75 9.26 0.32
N LEU A 70 -10.50 8.84 0.53
CA LEU A 70 -10.05 8.34 1.83
C LEU A 70 -10.07 9.44 2.89
N ARG A 71 -9.54 10.63 2.58
CA ARG A 71 -9.58 11.79 3.48
C ARG A 71 -11.01 12.14 3.90
N GLN A 72 -11.94 12.17 2.95
CA GLN A 72 -13.35 12.44 3.24
C GLN A 72 -13.95 11.39 4.20
N ALA A 73 -13.63 10.12 4.00
CA ALA A 73 -14.11 9.05 4.87
C ALA A 73 -13.52 9.14 6.29
N LEU A 74 -12.22 9.49 6.42
CA LEU A 74 -11.56 9.70 7.71
C LEU A 74 -12.17 10.88 8.48
N VAL A 75 -12.38 12.01 7.81
CA VAL A 75 -13.06 13.17 8.42
C VAL A 75 -14.46 12.83 8.91
N ALA A 76 -15.23 12.10 8.10
CA ALA A 76 -16.57 11.65 8.47
C ALA A 76 -16.57 10.69 9.68
N ALA A 77 -15.45 10.00 9.93
CA ALA A 77 -15.22 9.16 11.11
C ALA A 77 -14.63 9.94 12.31
N GLY A 78 -14.42 11.26 12.19
CA GLY A 78 -13.83 12.08 13.25
C GLY A 78 -12.30 11.96 13.35
N ILE A 79 -11.63 11.39 12.33
CA ILE A 79 -10.19 11.16 12.31
C ILE A 79 -9.52 12.31 11.55
N GLU A 80 -8.86 13.21 12.26
CA GLU A 80 -8.21 14.38 11.68
C GLU A 80 -6.71 14.17 11.47
N HIS A 81 -6.04 13.47 12.39
CA HIS A 81 -4.61 13.20 12.38
C HIS A 81 -4.35 11.69 12.36
N TYR A 82 -3.45 11.23 11.51
CA TYR A 82 -3.17 9.80 11.36
C TYR A 82 -1.80 9.55 10.72
N ALA A 83 -1.18 8.44 11.11
CA ALA A 83 -0.07 7.85 10.35
C ALA A 83 -0.64 7.03 9.19
N VAL A 84 0.09 6.97 8.08
CA VAL A 84 -0.26 6.18 6.90
C VAL A 84 0.75 5.07 6.69
N VAL A 85 0.29 3.84 6.50
CA VAL A 85 1.09 2.72 6.02
C VAL A 85 0.53 2.30 4.65
N GLY A 86 1.27 2.58 3.59
CA GLY A 86 0.82 2.32 2.23
C GLY A 86 1.72 1.33 1.50
N HIS A 87 1.13 0.30 0.88
CA HIS A 87 1.85 -0.67 0.05
C HIS A 87 1.67 -0.37 -1.44
N ALA A 88 2.76 -0.25 -2.18
CA ALA A 88 2.77 -0.07 -3.63
C ALA A 88 1.86 1.09 -4.08
N LEU A 89 0.72 0.82 -4.74
CA LEU A 89 -0.28 1.85 -5.05
C LEU A 89 -0.73 2.59 -3.78
N GLY A 90 -0.88 1.91 -2.66
CA GLY A 90 -1.21 2.53 -1.38
C GLY A 90 -0.15 3.51 -0.88
N ALA A 91 1.14 3.28 -1.18
CA ALA A 91 2.21 4.24 -0.91
C ALA A 91 2.05 5.53 -1.75
N LEU A 92 1.63 5.40 -3.02
CA LEU A 92 1.33 6.56 -3.86
C LEU A 92 0.16 7.38 -3.31
N VAL A 93 -0.90 6.70 -2.85
CA VAL A 93 -2.04 7.36 -2.18
C VAL A 93 -1.57 8.04 -0.88
N GLY A 94 -0.70 7.41 -0.11
CA GLY A 94 -0.12 7.98 1.11
C GLY A 94 0.72 9.24 0.83
N MET A 95 1.55 9.23 -0.22
CA MET A 95 2.30 10.42 -0.65
C MET A 95 1.36 11.55 -1.10
N GLN A 96 0.28 11.21 -1.82
CA GLN A 96 -0.70 12.21 -2.24
C GLN A 96 -1.42 12.83 -1.03
N LEU A 97 -1.82 12.01 -0.04
CA LEU A 97 -2.38 12.50 1.22
C LEU A 97 -1.42 13.45 1.95
N ALA A 98 -0.13 13.09 2.02
CA ALA A 98 0.89 13.92 2.68
C ALA A 98 1.11 15.26 1.95
N LEU A 99 0.95 15.30 0.63
CA LEU A 99 1.03 16.53 -0.17
C LEU A 99 -0.20 17.42 -0.03
N ASP A 100 -1.39 16.81 -0.12
CA ASP A 100 -2.66 17.57 -0.13
C ASP A 100 -3.13 17.95 1.28
N TYR A 101 -2.79 17.13 2.29
CA TYR A 101 -3.24 17.29 3.67
C TYR A 101 -2.08 17.17 4.68
N PRO A 102 -1.03 18.02 4.57
CA PRO A 102 0.19 17.90 5.37
C PRO A 102 -0.02 18.05 6.87
N ALA A 103 -1.09 18.75 7.30
CA ALA A 103 -1.44 18.85 8.71
C ALA A 103 -2.03 17.56 9.29
N SER A 104 -2.62 16.72 8.44
CA SER A 104 -3.33 15.51 8.88
C SER A 104 -2.45 14.27 8.89
N VAL A 105 -1.51 14.14 7.93
CA VAL A 105 -0.60 13.00 7.88
C VAL A 105 0.56 13.23 8.84
N THR A 106 0.62 12.42 9.89
CA THR A 106 1.64 12.54 10.95
C THR A 106 2.96 11.85 10.57
N VAL A 107 2.85 10.67 9.99
CA VAL A 107 3.96 9.81 9.54
C VAL A 107 3.52 9.09 8.28
N LEU A 108 4.44 8.83 7.36
CA LEU A 108 4.23 7.98 6.20
C LEU A 108 5.19 6.79 6.21
N ILE A 109 4.65 5.57 6.24
CA ILE A 109 5.39 4.35 5.99
C ILE A 109 5.10 3.91 4.55
N SER A 110 6.08 4.05 3.66
CA SER A 110 5.99 3.69 2.25
C SER A 110 6.58 2.29 2.02
N VAL A 111 5.74 1.31 1.74
CA VAL A 111 6.16 -0.09 1.50
C VAL A 111 6.21 -0.34 0.01
N ASN A 112 7.38 -0.67 -0.53
CA ASN A 112 7.64 -0.90 -1.95
C ASN A 112 7.06 0.23 -2.85
N GLY A 113 7.17 1.48 -2.38
CA GLY A 113 6.72 2.66 -3.11
C GLY A 113 7.76 3.15 -4.12
N TRP A 114 7.35 4.09 -4.98
CA TRP A 114 8.19 4.70 -6.01
C TRP A 114 7.76 6.13 -6.33
N LEU A 115 8.65 6.90 -6.96
CA LEU A 115 8.32 8.25 -7.46
C LEU A 115 7.47 8.21 -8.73
N ARG A 116 7.89 7.37 -9.68
CA ARG A 116 7.25 7.14 -10.97
C ARG A 116 7.53 5.73 -11.45
N ILE A 117 6.64 5.21 -12.28
CA ILE A 117 6.80 3.89 -12.85
C ILE A 117 8.02 3.84 -13.79
N ASN A 118 8.97 2.92 -13.52
CA ASN A 118 10.13 2.70 -14.37
C ASN A 118 9.81 1.73 -15.53
N ALA A 119 10.78 1.52 -16.43
CA ALA A 119 10.61 0.67 -17.60
C ALA A 119 10.36 -0.80 -17.25
N HIS A 120 11.00 -1.32 -16.18
CA HIS A 120 10.81 -2.69 -15.71
C HIS A 120 9.42 -2.92 -15.17
N THR A 121 8.97 -2.12 -14.19
CA THR A 121 7.64 -2.20 -13.59
C THR A 121 6.54 -2.01 -14.64
N ARG A 122 6.75 -1.08 -15.59
CA ARG A 122 5.85 -0.89 -16.73
C ARG A 122 5.72 -2.16 -17.56
N ARG A 123 6.82 -2.87 -17.83
CA ARG A 123 6.82 -4.14 -18.57
C ARG A 123 6.08 -5.24 -17.82
N CYS A 124 6.27 -5.35 -16.51
CA CYS A 124 5.52 -6.29 -15.67
C CYS A 124 4.01 -6.07 -15.81
N PHE A 125 3.56 -4.82 -15.69
CA PHE A 125 2.14 -4.51 -15.86
C PHE A 125 1.64 -4.71 -17.28
N GLN A 126 2.42 -4.42 -18.31
CA GLN A 126 2.04 -4.71 -19.70
C GLN A 126 1.80 -6.22 -19.94
N VAL A 127 2.63 -7.07 -19.36
CA VAL A 127 2.44 -8.54 -19.45
C VAL A 127 1.15 -8.93 -18.73
N ARG A 128 0.93 -8.45 -17.51
CA ARG A 128 -0.28 -8.73 -16.74
C ARG A 128 -1.55 -8.22 -17.44
N GLU A 129 -1.51 -7.04 -18.06
CA GLU A 129 -2.62 -6.52 -18.86
C GLU A 129 -2.94 -7.44 -20.05
N ARG A 130 -1.91 -7.94 -20.76
CA ARG A 130 -2.11 -8.89 -21.87
C ARG A 130 -2.79 -10.17 -21.38
N LEU A 131 -2.36 -10.72 -20.24
CA LEU A 131 -3.02 -11.87 -19.61
C LEU A 131 -4.48 -11.59 -19.28
N LEU A 132 -4.78 -10.41 -18.73
CA LEU A 132 -6.15 -10.00 -18.47
C LEU A 132 -7.01 -9.90 -19.75
N TYR A 133 -6.43 -9.41 -20.86
CA TYR A 133 -7.15 -9.31 -22.13
C TYR A 133 -7.35 -10.65 -22.81
N SER A 134 -6.38 -11.57 -22.75
CA SER A 134 -6.44 -12.87 -23.42
C SER A 134 -7.10 -13.97 -22.61
N GLY A 135 -6.88 -14.02 -21.28
CA GLY A 135 -7.36 -15.08 -20.39
C GLY A 135 -8.27 -14.60 -19.26
N GLY A 136 -8.64 -13.30 -19.27
CA GLY A 136 -9.59 -12.74 -18.29
C GLY A 136 -9.05 -12.69 -16.88
N ALA A 137 -9.99 -12.69 -15.91
CA ALA A 137 -9.69 -12.64 -14.49
C ALA A 137 -8.81 -13.82 -14.03
N GLN A 138 -9.07 -15.01 -14.56
CA GLN A 138 -8.34 -16.23 -14.23
C GLN A 138 -6.84 -16.07 -14.50
N ALA A 139 -6.46 -15.69 -15.71
CA ALA A 139 -5.04 -15.53 -16.09
C ALA A 139 -4.37 -14.38 -15.33
N TRP A 140 -5.11 -13.32 -14.98
CA TRP A 140 -4.60 -12.23 -14.15
C TRP A 140 -4.27 -12.72 -12.74
N VAL A 141 -5.19 -13.44 -12.11
CA VAL A 141 -5.07 -13.93 -10.73
C VAL A 141 -3.97 -14.98 -10.64
N GLU A 142 -3.96 -15.99 -11.51
CA GLU A 142 -2.92 -17.04 -11.54
C GLU A 142 -1.49 -16.49 -11.76
N ALA A 143 -1.35 -15.41 -12.52
CA ALA A 143 -0.05 -14.77 -12.73
C ALA A 143 0.39 -13.87 -11.56
N GLN A 144 -0.53 -13.42 -10.71
CA GLN A 144 -0.24 -12.44 -9.66
C GLN A 144 0.84 -12.91 -8.67
N PRO A 145 0.83 -14.14 -8.16
CA PRO A 145 1.83 -14.62 -7.21
C PRO A 145 3.27 -14.53 -7.74
N LEU A 146 3.47 -14.72 -9.05
CA LEU A 146 4.79 -14.62 -9.70
C LEU A 146 5.44 -13.24 -9.57
N PHE A 147 4.63 -12.19 -9.40
CA PHE A 147 5.08 -10.81 -9.23
C PHE A 147 5.15 -10.39 -7.76
N LEU A 148 4.48 -11.13 -6.87
CA LEU A 148 4.37 -10.74 -5.45
C LEU A 148 5.33 -11.50 -4.55
N TYR A 149 5.54 -12.78 -4.81
CA TYR A 149 6.20 -13.68 -3.87
C TYR A 149 7.51 -14.26 -4.41
N PRO A 150 8.49 -14.54 -3.54
CA PRO A 150 9.68 -15.30 -3.90
C PRO A 150 9.33 -16.72 -4.37
N ALA A 151 10.09 -17.26 -5.32
CA ALA A 151 9.81 -18.55 -5.95
C ALA A 151 9.84 -19.74 -4.97
N ASP A 152 10.77 -19.73 -4.02
CA ASP A 152 10.89 -20.74 -2.96
C ASP A 152 9.72 -20.68 -1.96
N TRP A 153 9.27 -19.47 -1.62
CA TRP A 153 8.10 -19.27 -0.77
C TRP A 153 6.83 -19.83 -1.43
N MET A 154 6.64 -19.59 -2.73
CA MET A 154 5.53 -20.11 -3.52
C MET A 154 5.58 -21.64 -3.59
N ALA A 155 6.75 -22.22 -3.92
CA ALA A 155 6.93 -23.66 -4.06
C ALA A 155 6.57 -24.43 -2.78
N ALA A 156 6.84 -23.83 -1.63
CA ALA A 156 6.52 -24.41 -0.31
C ALA A 156 5.05 -24.26 0.11
N ARG A 157 4.21 -23.51 -0.65
CA ARG A 157 2.85 -23.10 -0.22
C ARG A 157 1.79 -23.26 -1.31
N ALA A 158 1.94 -24.21 -2.22
CA ALA A 158 1.01 -24.42 -3.33
C ALA A 158 -0.47 -24.50 -2.90
N PRO A 159 -0.87 -25.26 -1.85
CA PRO A 159 -2.29 -25.33 -1.44
C PRO A 159 -2.83 -23.98 -0.93
N ARG A 160 -1.98 -23.16 -0.31
CA ARG A 160 -2.35 -21.82 0.13
C ARG A 160 -2.58 -20.91 -1.06
N LEU A 161 -1.72 -20.96 -2.08
CA LEU A 161 -1.84 -20.15 -3.30
C LEU A 161 -3.12 -20.50 -4.06
N GLU A 162 -3.46 -21.79 -4.18
CA GLU A 162 -4.71 -22.24 -4.81
C GLU A 162 -5.94 -21.68 -4.09
N ALA A 163 -5.93 -21.66 -2.76
CA ALA A 163 -7.00 -21.07 -1.96
C ALA A 163 -7.07 -19.54 -2.10
N GLU A 164 -5.93 -18.85 -2.13
CA GLU A 164 -5.85 -17.41 -2.36
C GLU A 164 -6.33 -17.03 -3.77
N ASP A 165 -5.99 -17.79 -4.80
CA ASP A 165 -6.46 -17.60 -6.17
C ASP A 165 -7.98 -17.77 -6.28
N ALA A 166 -8.54 -18.82 -5.67
CA ALA A 166 -9.99 -19.03 -5.63
C ALA A 166 -10.72 -17.84 -4.95
N LEU A 167 -10.19 -17.35 -3.84
CA LEU A 167 -10.73 -16.20 -3.12
C LEU A 167 -10.61 -14.91 -3.94
N ALA A 168 -9.45 -14.69 -4.58
CA ALA A 168 -9.22 -13.52 -5.43
C ALA A 168 -10.14 -13.49 -6.65
N LEU A 169 -10.46 -14.66 -7.23
CA LEU A 169 -11.43 -14.79 -8.31
C LEU A 169 -12.84 -14.50 -7.85
N ALA A 170 -13.25 -15.04 -6.70
CA ALA A 170 -14.59 -14.82 -6.12
C ALA A 170 -14.84 -13.34 -5.81
N HIS A 171 -13.78 -12.59 -5.44
CA HIS A 171 -13.84 -11.16 -5.09
C HIS A 171 -13.19 -10.25 -6.14
N PHE A 172 -13.07 -10.72 -7.37
CA PHE A 172 -12.43 -9.94 -8.43
C PHE A 172 -13.17 -8.62 -8.67
N GLN A 173 -12.43 -7.52 -8.60
CA GLN A 173 -12.96 -6.15 -8.69
C GLN A 173 -13.55 -5.77 -10.07
N GLY A 174 -13.48 -6.69 -11.03
CA GLY A 174 -13.89 -6.44 -12.41
C GLY A 174 -12.77 -5.82 -13.26
N LYS A 175 -12.75 -6.21 -14.54
CA LYS A 175 -11.73 -5.78 -15.51
C LYS A 175 -11.62 -4.26 -15.60
N ASN A 176 -12.75 -3.56 -15.68
CA ASN A 176 -12.75 -2.11 -15.87
C ASN A 176 -12.20 -1.36 -14.65
N ASN A 177 -12.63 -1.71 -13.44
CA ASN A 177 -12.11 -1.11 -12.21
C ASN A 177 -10.61 -1.35 -12.06
N LEU A 178 -10.17 -2.60 -12.30
CA LEU A 178 -8.75 -2.94 -12.27
C LEU A 178 -7.92 -2.11 -13.24
N LEU A 179 -8.36 -1.98 -14.50
CA LEU A 179 -7.65 -1.19 -15.53
C LEU A 179 -7.64 0.30 -15.21
N ARG A 180 -8.73 0.87 -14.68
CA ARG A 180 -8.81 2.27 -14.25
C ARG A 180 -7.83 2.56 -13.12
N ARG A 181 -7.76 1.70 -12.12
CA ARG A 181 -6.82 1.81 -11.01
C ARG A 181 -5.36 1.61 -11.46
N LEU A 182 -5.12 0.65 -12.34
CA LEU A 182 -3.80 0.45 -12.95
C LEU A 182 -3.36 1.65 -13.81
N ASN A 183 -4.27 2.28 -14.53
CA ASN A 183 -3.98 3.50 -15.29
C ASN A 183 -3.69 4.69 -14.37
N ALA A 184 -4.40 4.82 -13.24
CA ALA A 184 -4.08 5.82 -12.21
C ALA A 184 -2.65 5.65 -11.70
N LEU A 185 -2.27 4.41 -11.34
CA LEU A 185 -0.92 4.05 -10.90
C LEU A 185 0.15 4.37 -11.97
N LYS A 186 -0.11 4.04 -13.25
CA LYS A 186 0.86 4.26 -14.34
C LYS A 186 1.06 5.74 -14.68
N ARG A 187 0.08 6.60 -14.40
CA ARG A 187 0.15 8.05 -14.63
C ARG A 187 0.75 8.83 -13.46
N ALA A 188 0.80 8.21 -12.27
CA ALA A 188 1.34 8.88 -11.09
C ALA A 188 2.83 9.20 -11.26
N ASP A 189 3.18 10.44 -11.01
CA ASP A 189 4.56 10.94 -11.03
C ASP A 189 4.75 11.96 -9.89
N PHE A 190 5.55 11.61 -8.91
CA PHE A 190 5.89 12.44 -7.76
C PHE A 190 7.28 13.08 -7.87
N SER A 191 7.99 12.91 -9.00
CA SER A 191 9.38 13.34 -9.16
C SER A 191 9.62 14.84 -8.91
N HIS A 192 8.57 15.66 -9.11
CA HIS A 192 8.63 17.11 -8.93
C HIS A 192 7.88 17.61 -7.69
N HIS A 193 7.46 16.70 -6.82
CA HIS A 193 6.60 17.03 -5.66
C HIS A 193 7.02 16.34 -4.36
N ALA A 194 7.85 15.29 -4.42
CA ALA A 194 8.26 14.53 -3.25
C ALA A 194 9.00 15.39 -2.22
N ASP A 195 9.78 16.39 -2.66
CA ASP A 195 10.47 17.36 -1.82
C ASP A 195 9.52 18.26 -0.98
N ARG A 196 8.23 18.25 -1.28
CA ARG A 196 7.19 19.00 -0.57
C ARG A 196 6.52 18.18 0.53
N ILE A 197 6.78 16.88 0.63
CA ILE A 197 6.28 16.03 1.72
C ILE A 197 6.99 16.45 3.01
N ARG A 198 6.21 16.84 4.03
CA ARG A 198 6.70 17.44 5.29
C ARG A 198 6.69 16.50 6.47
N CYS A 199 5.85 15.46 6.43
CA CYS A 199 5.89 14.45 7.48
C CYS A 199 7.13 13.57 7.33
N PRO A 200 7.68 13.03 8.45
CA PRO A 200 8.74 12.04 8.37
C PRO A 200 8.27 10.78 7.64
N VAL A 201 9.17 10.19 6.85
CA VAL A 201 8.87 9.02 6.01
C VAL A 201 9.81 7.87 6.33
N GLN A 202 9.25 6.68 6.57
CA GLN A 202 10.04 5.45 6.50
C GLN A 202 9.67 4.69 5.22
N ILE A 203 10.70 4.28 4.49
CA ILE A 203 10.57 3.44 3.31
C ILE A 203 10.99 2.02 3.70
N ILE A 204 10.13 1.04 3.48
CA ILE A 204 10.44 -0.39 3.63
C ILE A 204 10.35 -1.02 2.25
N CYS A 205 11.39 -1.75 1.85
CA CYS A 205 11.39 -2.49 0.58
C CYS A 205 12.14 -3.82 0.73
N ALA A 206 11.87 -4.77 -0.16
CA ALA A 206 12.63 -6.01 -0.23
C ALA A 206 13.66 -5.96 -1.38
N SER A 207 14.84 -6.52 -1.16
CA SER A 207 15.91 -6.55 -2.17
C SER A 207 15.60 -7.44 -3.36
N ASP A 208 14.74 -8.42 -3.16
CA ASP A 208 14.29 -9.44 -4.13
C ASP A 208 12.91 -9.12 -4.75
N ASP A 209 12.40 -7.88 -4.59
CA ASP A 209 11.13 -7.48 -5.22
C ASP A 209 11.25 -7.47 -6.75
N LEU A 210 10.55 -8.43 -7.38
CA LEU A 210 10.51 -8.57 -8.84
C LEU A 210 9.68 -7.45 -9.49
N LEU A 211 8.59 -7.00 -8.86
CA LEU A 211 7.64 -6.05 -9.47
C LEU A 211 8.15 -4.61 -9.39
N VAL A 212 8.63 -4.22 -8.21
CA VAL A 212 9.15 -2.88 -7.93
C VAL A 212 10.56 -3.01 -7.35
N PRO A 213 11.59 -3.02 -8.19
CA PRO A 213 12.97 -3.17 -7.73
C PRO A 213 13.33 -2.15 -6.64
N SER A 214 14.12 -2.56 -5.65
CA SER A 214 14.53 -1.71 -4.50
C SER A 214 15.22 -0.41 -4.90
N ALA A 215 15.74 -0.32 -6.12
CA ALA A 215 16.24 0.93 -6.72
C ALA A 215 15.16 2.03 -6.77
N CYS A 216 13.87 1.69 -6.99
CA CYS A 216 12.77 2.64 -6.97
C CYS A 216 12.60 3.28 -5.58
N SER A 217 12.75 2.48 -4.52
CA SER A 217 12.75 2.95 -3.13
C SER A 217 13.98 3.82 -2.82
N SER A 218 15.14 3.55 -3.46
CA SER A 218 16.33 4.40 -3.34
C SER A 218 16.13 5.76 -4.02
N GLU A 219 15.52 5.78 -5.21
CA GLU A 219 15.14 7.03 -5.89
C GLU A 219 14.15 7.85 -5.04
N LEU A 220 13.15 7.18 -4.46
CA LEU A 220 12.18 7.82 -3.57
C LEU A 220 12.87 8.42 -2.34
N HIS A 221 13.75 7.67 -1.68
CA HIS A 221 14.52 8.13 -0.53
C HIS A 221 15.36 9.37 -0.86
N ALA A 222 16.03 9.39 -2.00
CA ALA A 222 16.86 10.51 -2.43
C ALA A 222 16.05 11.80 -2.73
N ALA A 223 14.76 11.67 -3.04
CA ALA A 223 13.88 12.79 -3.35
C ALA A 223 13.11 13.36 -2.14
N LEU A 224 13.04 12.60 -1.04
CA LEU A 224 12.35 13.02 0.17
C LEU A 224 13.27 13.78 1.12
N PRO A 225 12.84 14.92 1.71
CA PRO A 225 13.69 15.75 2.58
C PRO A 225 13.97 15.08 3.94
N ASP A 226 13.01 14.31 4.46
CA ASP A 226 13.09 13.62 5.75
C ASP A 226 12.62 12.18 5.58
N SER A 227 13.55 11.28 5.34
CA SER A 227 13.20 9.87 5.17
C SER A 227 14.30 8.92 5.66
N GLN A 228 13.88 7.72 6.03
CA GLN A 228 14.75 6.58 6.35
C GLN A 228 14.37 5.43 5.42
N LYS A 229 15.36 4.65 4.98
CA LYS A 229 15.13 3.49 4.13
C LYS A 229 15.61 2.21 4.80
N MET A 230 14.71 1.24 4.94
CA MET A 230 14.96 -0.10 5.44
C MET A 230 14.81 -1.11 4.30
N VAL A 231 15.81 -1.97 4.13
CA VAL A 231 15.80 -2.99 3.07
C VAL A 231 15.75 -4.37 3.71
N MET A 232 14.66 -5.09 3.48
CA MET A 232 14.57 -6.50 3.83
C MET A 232 15.38 -7.32 2.82
N PRO A 233 16.21 -8.27 3.26
CA PRO A 233 17.02 -9.08 2.34
C PRO A 233 16.17 -10.06 1.51
N TYR A 234 14.94 -10.34 1.96
CA TYR A 234 14.02 -11.31 1.40
C TYR A 234 12.56 -10.86 1.58
N GLY A 235 11.65 -11.36 0.74
CA GLY A 235 10.20 -11.20 0.92
C GLY A 235 9.44 -10.85 -0.36
N GLY A 236 10.11 -10.45 -1.41
CA GLY A 236 9.47 -10.04 -2.67
C GLY A 236 8.63 -8.78 -2.53
N HIS A 237 7.68 -8.59 -3.46
CA HIS A 237 6.80 -7.41 -3.45
C HIS A 237 5.81 -7.42 -2.28
N ALA A 238 5.44 -8.59 -1.76
CA ALA A 238 4.56 -8.72 -0.60
C ALA A 238 5.33 -9.14 0.67
N CYS A 239 6.45 -8.48 0.95
CA CYS A 239 7.35 -8.81 2.06
C CYS A 239 6.66 -8.81 3.44
N ASN A 240 5.61 -8.02 3.63
CA ASN A 240 4.75 -8.01 4.83
C ASN A 240 3.94 -9.31 5.01
N VAL A 241 3.75 -10.10 3.94
CA VAL A 241 3.02 -11.38 3.94
C VAL A 241 4.00 -12.56 4.00
N THR A 242 5.12 -12.45 3.32
CA THR A 242 6.09 -13.54 3.17
C THR A 242 7.05 -13.66 4.36
N ASP A 243 7.40 -12.54 4.98
CA ASP A 243 8.20 -12.44 6.20
C ASP A 243 7.57 -11.42 7.17
N PRO A 244 6.39 -11.74 7.74
CA PRO A 244 5.67 -10.81 8.60
C PRO A 244 6.42 -10.49 9.90
N GLU A 245 7.26 -11.36 10.41
CA GLU A 245 8.00 -11.14 11.65
C GLU A 245 9.02 -9.99 11.47
N THR A 246 9.89 -10.09 10.47
CA THR A 246 10.86 -9.04 10.15
C THR A 246 10.16 -7.74 9.76
N PHE A 247 9.11 -7.82 8.92
CA PHE A 247 8.36 -6.66 8.49
C PHE A 247 7.70 -5.93 9.67
N ASN A 248 7.01 -6.66 10.55
CA ASN A 248 6.31 -6.08 11.70
C ASN A 248 7.27 -5.39 12.67
N ALA A 249 8.47 -5.95 12.90
CA ALA A 249 9.49 -5.30 13.71
C ALA A 249 9.93 -3.96 13.10
N LEU A 250 10.18 -3.89 11.80
CA LEU A 250 10.53 -2.65 11.10
C LEU A 250 9.39 -1.63 11.13
N LEU A 251 8.16 -2.08 10.92
CA LEU A 251 6.96 -1.26 10.92
C LEU A 251 6.74 -0.60 12.29
N LEU A 252 6.72 -1.39 13.36
CA LEU A 252 6.49 -0.89 14.73
C LEU A 252 7.59 0.06 15.18
N ASN A 253 8.87 -0.30 14.95
CA ASN A 253 10.00 0.57 15.27
C ASN A 253 9.92 1.91 14.53
N GLY A 254 9.54 1.90 13.25
CA GLY A 254 9.38 3.10 12.45
C GLY A 254 8.24 3.99 12.95
N LEU A 255 7.07 3.42 13.19
CA LEU A 255 5.92 4.16 13.71
C LEU A 255 6.25 4.79 15.08
N ALA A 256 6.79 4.01 16.02
CA ALA A 256 7.14 4.50 17.36
C ALA A 256 8.18 5.63 17.28
N SER A 257 9.29 5.42 16.58
CA SER A 257 10.36 6.41 16.45
C SER A 257 9.87 7.71 15.82
N LEU A 258 9.16 7.63 14.69
CA LEU A 258 8.77 8.82 13.94
C LEU A 258 7.62 9.61 14.60
N LEU A 259 6.71 8.93 15.30
CA LEU A 259 5.66 9.61 16.07
C LEU A 259 6.25 10.36 17.27
N HIS A 260 7.17 9.75 18.02
CA HIS A 260 7.85 10.43 19.15
C HIS A 260 8.69 11.62 18.70
N HIS A 261 9.40 11.55 17.58
CA HIS A 261 10.17 12.68 17.05
C HIS A 261 9.28 13.87 16.72
N ARG A 262 8.08 13.64 16.22
CA ARG A 262 7.13 14.73 15.92
C ARG A 262 6.58 15.37 17.18
N GLU A 263 6.23 14.61 18.20
CA GLU A 263 5.74 15.16 19.48
C GLU A 263 6.80 16.05 20.16
N ALA A 264 8.08 15.70 20.02
CA ALA A 264 9.18 16.48 20.56
C ALA A 264 9.47 17.78 19.77
N ALA A 265 8.94 17.90 18.54
CA ALA A 265 9.15 19.04 17.64
C ALA A 265 7.98 20.06 17.66
N LEU A 266 6.87 19.75 18.36
CA LEU A 266 5.71 20.61 18.60
C LEU A 266 5.81 21.29 19.96
#